data_3832689c327846fb8681e0ad44f3b4bd
#
_entry.id   3832689c327846fb8681e0ad44f3b4bd
#
_cell.length_a   1.000
_cell.length_b   1.000
_cell.length_c   1.000
_cell.angle_alpha   90.00
_cell.angle_beta   90.00
_cell.angle_gamma   90.00
#
_symmetry.space_group_name_H-M   'P 1'
#
loop_
_entity.id
_entity.type
_entity.pdbx_description
1 polymer ?
#
loop_
_entity_poly.entity_id
_entity_poly.type
_entity_poly.pdbx_seq_one_letter_code
_entity_poly.pdbx_strand_id
1 'polypeptide(L)'
;MEAFHNLQNQAPPPNADNMLINGTNMNAAKTAGKYSQVTLTPGKKHRLRLINTSVDNFISIALDGHNMTVMTADFIPIQPLVIQSGQWLQMAIGMRYDVVINANQGSGNFWFRANVNTACSSGNNNNALAIFTYSGTTVADPTTTNTSPSGCNDQTGLIPYWKQAVPSDTFNSQVKELSLVLNREQVTTNGANLVVWALNTTMINVAWDKPTMQYLFDKNTSYPSTYSMIELPTQGIWTYWVVQEVSARSPPIPHPIHLHGHDFFVLGSGTGTADLSTISGSLNFVNPARRDTASLPGGGWLALAFQTNNPGAWLMHCHIAWHISEGLGVQFLEAKDSITMPDQTAFSNTCSKWKSFEANMPYAKEDSGL
;
A
#
# COMPACT_ATOMS: atom_id res chain seq x y z
N MET A 1 15.48 -3.74 -15.71
CA MET A 1 16.36 -2.99 -16.65
C MET A 1 15.67 -1.75 -17.17
N GLU A 2 14.51 -1.87 -17.86
CA GLU A 2 13.78 -0.69 -18.39
C GLU A 2 13.38 0.32 -17.30
N ALA A 3 12.84 -0.13 -16.17
CA ALA A 3 12.47 0.76 -15.07
C ALA A 3 13.69 1.53 -14.51
N PHE A 4 14.80 0.84 -14.29
CA PHE A 4 16.05 1.48 -13.84
C PHE A 4 16.58 2.49 -14.85
N HIS A 5 16.54 2.16 -16.15
CA HIS A 5 16.95 3.06 -17.21
C HIS A 5 16.02 4.27 -17.31
N ASN A 6 14.72 4.10 -17.12
CA ASN A 6 13.75 5.19 -17.11
C ASN A 6 13.99 6.13 -15.93
N LEU A 7 14.29 5.61 -14.73
CA LEU A 7 14.66 6.41 -13.57
C LEU A 7 15.87 7.32 -13.87
N GLN A 8 16.94 6.77 -14.44
CA GLN A 8 18.13 7.52 -14.79
C GLN A 8 17.87 8.64 -15.81
N ASN A 9 16.87 8.47 -16.67
CA ASN A 9 16.48 9.45 -17.69
C ASN A 9 15.30 10.34 -17.25
N GLN A 10 14.87 10.26 -15.98
CA GLN A 10 13.69 10.97 -15.46
C GLN A 10 12.41 10.65 -16.22
N ALA A 11 12.35 9.50 -16.87
CA ALA A 11 11.15 9.00 -17.53
C ALA A 11 10.21 8.29 -16.54
N PRO A 12 8.91 8.26 -16.82
CA PRO A 12 7.97 7.52 -15.97
C PRO A 12 8.30 6.02 -15.98
N PRO A 13 7.94 5.29 -14.89
CA PRO A 13 8.02 3.84 -14.89
C PRO A 13 7.26 3.22 -16.07
N PRO A 14 7.70 2.07 -16.58
CA PRO A 14 7.00 1.41 -17.69
C PRO A 14 5.62 0.90 -17.25
N ASN A 15 4.65 0.98 -18.14
CA ASN A 15 3.37 0.30 -17.93
C ASN A 15 3.57 -1.21 -17.92
N ALA A 16 2.85 -1.91 -17.02
CA ALA A 16 2.79 -3.36 -17.08
C ALA A 16 2.00 -3.84 -18.32
N ASP A 17 2.44 -4.93 -18.93
CA ASP A 17 1.78 -5.47 -20.13
C ASP A 17 0.45 -6.15 -19.79
N ASN A 18 0.30 -6.70 -18.59
CA ASN A 18 -0.87 -7.44 -18.19
C ASN A 18 -1.04 -7.43 -16.65
N MET A 19 -2.27 -7.61 -16.22
CA MET A 19 -2.63 -7.90 -14.83
C MET A 19 -3.19 -9.31 -14.73
N LEU A 20 -2.90 -10.03 -13.65
CA LEU A 20 -3.27 -11.42 -13.47
C LEU A 20 -4.17 -11.61 -12.25
N ILE A 21 -5.16 -12.51 -12.34
CA ILE A 21 -5.90 -13.03 -11.20
C ILE A 21 -5.46 -14.47 -10.98
N ASN A 22 -4.93 -14.78 -9.79
CA ASN A 22 -4.38 -16.11 -9.46
C ASN A 22 -3.34 -16.58 -10.51
N GLY A 23 -2.47 -15.66 -10.95
CA GLY A 23 -1.39 -15.95 -11.87
C GLY A 23 -1.80 -16.11 -13.35
N THR A 24 -3.06 -15.84 -13.72
CA THR A 24 -3.54 -15.99 -15.10
C THR A 24 -4.38 -14.82 -15.57
N ASN A 25 -4.29 -14.53 -16.87
CA ASN A 25 -5.21 -13.69 -17.62
C ASN A 25 -5.04 -13.98 -19.13
N MET A 26 -5.97 -13.54 -19.93
CA MET A 26 -5.76 -13.41 -21.37
C MET A 26 -4.90 -12.16 -21.64
N ASN A 27 -4.09 -12.19 -22.68
CA ASN A 27 -3.44 -10.96 -23.17
C ASN A 27 -4.48 -9.98 -23.77
N ALA A 28 -4.11 -8.71 -23.95
CA ALA A 28 -5.03 -7.69 -24.45
C ALA A 28 -5.62 -8.04 -25.85
N ALA A 29 -4.84 -8.70 -26.70
CA ALA A 29 -5.27 -9.15 -28.01
C ALA A 29 -6.14 -10.43 -27.98
N LYS A 30 -6.32 -11.05 -26.82
CA LYS A 30 -7.04 -12.33 -26.61
C LYS A 30 -6.53 -13.50 -27.47
N THR A 31 -5.25 -13.51 -27.79
CA THR A 31 -4.60 -14.53 -28.61
C THR A 31 -3.84 -15.57 -27.77
N ALA A 32 -3.57 -15.28 -26.51
CA ALA A 32 -2.81 -16.14 -25.60
C ALA A 32 -3.24 -15.94 -24.14
N GLY A 33 -2.99 -16.96 -23.31
CA GLY A 33 -3.36 -16.96 -21.91
C GLY A 33 -4.69 -17.68 -21.66
N LYS A 34 -5.22 -17.51 -20.45
CA LYS A 34 -6.53 -18.04 -20.02
C LYS A 34 -7.07 -17.25 -18.86
N TYR A 35 -8.39 -17.18 -18.71
CA TYR A 35 -9.01 -16.62 -17.53
C TYR A 35 -8.93 -17.57 -16.35
N SER A 36 -8.70 -17.02 -15.15
CA SER A 36 -8.91 -17.74 -13.89
C SER A 36 -10.39 -18.14 -13.76
N GLN A 37 -10.68 -19.29 -13.16
CA GLN A 37 -12.04 -19.81 -13.02
C GLN A 37 -12.35 -20.12 -11.57
N VAL A 38 -13.55 -19.73 -11.12
CA VAL A 38 -14.08 -19.99 -9.78
C VAL A 38 -15.48 -20.56 -9.88
N THR A 39 -15.74 -21.68 -9.20
CA THR A 39 -17.07 -22.28 -9.16
C THR A 39 -17.86 -21.81 -7.95
N LEU A 40 -19.04 -21.27 -8.20
CA LEU A 40 -20.02 -20.91 -7.17
C LEU A 40 -21.06 -22.02 -6.99
N THR A 41 -21.32 -22.41 -5.76
CA THR A 41 -22.39 -23.36 -5.43
C THR A 41 -23.70 -22.57 -5.23
N PRO A 42 -24.76 -22.86 -5.99
CA PRO A 42 -26.04 -22.16 -5.86
C PRO A 42 -26.56 -22.15 -4.41
N GLY A 43 -27.03 -20.99 -3.96
CA GLY A 43 -27.57 -20.78 -2.60
C GLY A 43 -26.53 -20.77 -1.48
N LYS A 44 -25.24 -20.92 -1.77
CA LYS A 44 -24.18 -20.87 -0.75
C LYS A 44 -23.51 -19.49 -0.71
N LYS A 45 -22.89 -19.22 0.45
CA LYS A 45 -22.01 -18.07 0.64
C LYS A 45 -20.56 -18.49 0.35
N HIS A 46 -19.86 -17.66 -0.40
CA HIS A 46 -18.43 -17.86 -0.73
C HIS A 46 -17.64 -16.69 -0.18
N ARG A 47 -16.57 -16.96 0.56
CA ARG A 47 -15.61 -15.94 0.99
C ARG A 47 -14.45 -15.89 0.02
N LEU A 48 -14.20 -14.71 -0.55
CA LEU A 48 -13.03 -14.41 -1.33
C LEU A 48 -12.07 -13.57 -0.48
N ARG A 49 -10.80 -13.90 -0.57
CA ARG A 49 -9.71 -13.08 -0.01
C ARG A 49 -9.05 -12.35 -1.16
N LEU A 50 -9.25 -11.06 -1.20
CA LEU A 50 -8.71 -10.18 -2.21
C LEU A 50 -7.41 -9.58 -1.71
N ILE A 51 -6.34 -9.67 -2.51
CA ILE A 51 -5.01 -9.17 -2.18
C ILE A 51 -4.48 -8.46 -3.42
N ASN A 52 -4.22 -7.16 -3.34
CA ASN A 52 -3.58 -6.44 -4.43
C ASN A 52 -2.06 -6.49 -4.26
N THR A 53 -1.42 -7.34 -5.06
CA THR A 53 0.04 -7.53 -5.10
C THR A 53 0.68 -6.88 -6.32
N SER A 54 0.00 -5.94 -6.97
CA SER A 54 0.57 -5.21 -8.11
C SER A 54 1.74 -4.32 -7.69
N VAL A 55 2.57 -3.99 -8.65
CA VAL A 55 3.73 -3.10 -8.45
C VAL A 55 3.30 -1.64 -8.31
N ASP A 56 2.28 -1.22 -9.10
CA ASP A 56 1.91 0.19 -9.25
C ASP A 56 0.40 0.41 -9.41
N ASN A 57 -0.42 -0.64 -9.49
CA ASN A 57 -1.79 -0.44 -9.93
C ASN A 57 -2.80 -0.37 -8.78
N PHE A 58 -3.49 0.75 -8.66
CA PHE A 58 -4.80 0.80 -8.03
C PHE A 58 -5.79 0.03 -8.89
N ILE A 59 -6.59 -0.80 -8.26
CA ILE A 59 -7.60 -1.62 -8.94
C ILE A 59 -8.98 -1.39 -8.37
N SER A 60 -9.96 -1.46 -9.25
CA SER A 60 -11.37 -1.45 -8.92
C SER A 60 -11.95 -2.83 -9.18
N ILE A 61 -12.57 -3.43 -8.18
CA ILE A 61 -13.03 -4.82 -8.18
C ILE A 61 -14.55 -4.87 -8.18
N ALA A 62 -15.12 -5.73 -9.03
CA ALA A 62 -16.55 -6.04 -9.06
C ALA A 62 -16.80 -7.49 -9.49
N LEU A 63 -17.88 -8.07 -9.02
CA LEU A 63 -18.45 -9.29 -9.58
C LEU A 63 -19.80 -8.94 -10.21
N ASP A 64 -19.91 -9.12 -11.52
CA ASP A 64 -21.13 -8.79 -12.26
C ASP A 64 -22.34 -9.56 -11.70
N GLY A 65 -23.45 -8.85 -11.57
CA GLY A 65 -24.71 -9.43 -11.10
C GLY A 65 -24.75 -9.80 -9.59
N HIS A 66 -23.67 -9.56 -8.82
CA HIS A 66 -23.61 -9.93 -7.41
C HIS A 66 -23.23 -8.76 -6.52
N ASN A 67 -23.81 -8.74 -5.32
CA ASN A 67 -23.30 -7.90 -4.24
C ASN A 67 -22.06 -8.56 -3.62
N MET A 68 -21.10 -7.74 -3.21
CA MET A 68 -19.94 -8.16 -2.43
C MET A 68 -20.03 -7.55 -1.03
N THR A 69 -20.09 -8.37 0.01
CA THR A 69 -20.09 -7.89 1.40
C THR A 69 -18.70 -7.93 1.97
N VAL A 70 -18.09 -6.76 2.17
CA VAL A 70 -16.76 -6.64 2.78
C VAL A 70 -16.88 -6.93 4.27
N MET A 71 -16.04 -7.85 4.77
CA MET A 71 -16.04 -8.31 6.16
C MET A 71 -14.78 -7.89 6.92
N THR A 72 -13.66 -7.71 6.20
CA THR A 72 -12.40 -7.25 6.79
C THR A 72 -11.72 -6.24 5.88
N ALA A 73 -10.95 -5.32 6.46
CA ALA A 73 -9.99 -4.47 5.77
C ALA A 73 -8.61 -4.69 6.40
N ASP A 74 -7.62 -5.10 5.60
CA ASP A 74 -6.27 -5.44 6.03
C ASP A 74 -6.27 -6.35 7.27
N PHE A 75 -7.12 -7.41 7.23
CA PHE A 75 -7.41 -8.39 8.29
C PHE A 75 -8.20 -7.87 9.50
N ILE A 76 -8.42 -6.57 9.63
CA ILE A 76 -9.25 -6.03 10.70
C ILE A 76 -10.73 -6.28 10.38
N PRO A 77 -11.48 -7.02 11.24
CA PRO A 77 -12.92 -7.19 11.07
C PRO A 77 -13.66 -5.84 11.12
N ILE A 78 -14.59 -5.66 10.18
CA ILE A 78 -15.42 -4.47 10.08
C ILE A 78 -16.90 -4.81 10.18
N GLN A 79 -17.72 -3.82 10.45
CA GLN A 79 -19.17 -3.95 10.25
C GLN A 79 -19.41 -4.27 8.75
N PRO A 80 -20.27 -5.26 8.44
CA PRO A 80 -20.46 -5.67 7.05
C PRO A 80 -20.79 -4.50 6.13
N LEU A 81 -19.93 -4.23 5.16
CA LEU A 81 -20.11 -3.17 4.16
C LEU A 81 -20.51 -3.82 2.83
N VAL A 82 -21.69 -3.49 2.33
CA VAL A 82 -22.20 -4.05 1.08
C VAL A 82 -21.82 -3.15 -0.10
N ILE A 83 -21.03 -3.67 -1.02
CA ILE A 83 -20.81 -3.13 -2.35
C ILE A 83 -21.88 -3.72 -3.26
N GLN A 84 -22.80 -2.90 -3.71
CA GLN A 84 -23.94 -3.35 -4.53
C GLN A 84 -23.48 -3.81 -5.91
N SER A 85 -24.24 -4.69 -6.52
CA SER A 85 -24.05 -5.04 -7.95
C SER A 85 -24.02 -3.78 -8.80
N GLY A 86 -23.02 -3.69 -9.68
CA GLY A 86 -22.78 -2.48 -10.50
C GLY A 86 -21.85 -1.46 -9.86
N GLN A 87 -21.57 -1.55 -8.55
CA GLN A 87 -20.57 -0.74 -7.86
C GLN A 87 -19.20 -1.40 -7.83
N TRP A 88 -18.19 -0.63 -7.47
CA TRP A 88 -16.79 -1.05 -7.45
C TRP A 88 -16.20 -0.92 -6.04
N LEU A 89 -15.50 -1.96 -5.61
CA LEU A 89 -14.64 -1.90 -4.42
C LEU A 89 -13.27 -1.37 -4.85
N GLN A 90 -12.84 -0.26 -4.26
CA GLN A 90 -11.53 0.34 -4.53
C GLN A 90 -10.44 -0.34 -3.71
N MET A 91 -9.30 -0.62 -4.35
CA MET A 91 -8.22 -1.37 -3.72
C MET A 91 -6.85 -0.88 -4.20
N ALA A 92 -6.15 -0.12 -3.37
CA ALA A 92 -4.78 0.27 -3.63
C ALA A 92 -3.80 -0.90 -3.45
N ILE A 93 -2.56 -0.70 -3.88
CA ILE A 93 -1.48 -1.68 -3.73
C ILE A 93 -1.25 -1.95 -2.23
N GLY A 94 -1.08 -3.22 -1.88
CA GLY A 94 -0.89 -3.66 -0.49
C GLY A 94 -2.18 -3.85 0.31
N MET A 95 -3.33 -3.39 -0.17
CA MET A 95 -4.60 -3.58 0.52
C MET A 95 -5.13 -5.01 0.40
N ARG A 96 -5.84 -5.46 1.42
CA ARG A 96 -6.49 -6.77 1.47
C ARG A 96 -7.92 -6.61 1.97
N TYR A 97 -8.83 -7.34 1.35
CA TYR A 97 -10.23 -7.42 1.80
C TYR A 97 -10.71 -8.87 1.80
N ASP A 98 -11.40 -9.28 2.85
CA ASP A 98 -12.25 -10.48 2.78
C ASP A 98 -13.67 -10.04 2.40
N VAL A 99 -14.20 -10.60 1.33
CA VAL A 99 -15.56 -10.33 0.87
C VAL A 99 -16.39 -11.61 0.83
N VAL A 100 -17.66 -11.50 1.17
CA VAL A 100 -18.64 -12.59 1.07
C VAL A 100 -19.56 -12.34 -0.12
N ILE A 101 -19.68 -13.35 -0.97
CA ILE A 101 -20.58 -13.38 -2.12
C ILE A 101 -21.69 -14.37 -1.81
N ASN A 102 -22.96 -13.98 -2.00
CA ASN A 102 -24.09 -14.88 -2.00
C ASN A 102 -24.32 -15.40 -3.42
N ALA A 103 -24.22 -16.70 -3.63
CA ALA A 103 -24.47 -17.31 -4.93
C ALA A 103 -25.98 -17.45 -5.16
N ASN A 104 -26.65 -16.36 -5.48
CA ASN A 104 -28.11 -16.25 -5.55
C ASN A 104 -28.66 -16.04 -6.96
N GLN A 105 -27.84 -16.17 -8.02
CA GLN A 105 -28.27 -16.03 -9.41
C GLN A 105 -28.79 -17.34 -10.03
N GLY A 106 -28.68 -18.44 -9.29
CA GLY A 106 -29.17 -19.77 -9.72
C GLY A 106 -28.24 -20.49 -10.69
N SER A 107 -27.87 -19.88 -11.82
CA SER A 107 -26.99 -20.45 -12.85
C SER A 107 -26.29 -19.33 -13.63
N GLY A 108 -25.32 -19.70 -14.48
CA GLY A 108 -24.67 -18.78 -15.39
C GLY A 108 -23.17 -18.59 -15.17
N ASN A 109 -22.58 -17.80 -16.03
CA ASN A 109 -21.19 -17.35 -15.99
C ASN A 109 -21.17 -15.83 -15.80
N PHE A 110 -20.30 -15.33 -14.91
CA PHE A 110 -20.23 -13.92 -14.55
C PHE A 110 -18.77 -13.48 -14.55
N TRP A 111 -18.51 -12.25 -15.05
CA TRP A 111 -17.20 -11.68 -14.94
C TRP A 111 -16.91 -11.21 -13.51
N PHE A 112 -15.84 -11.71 -12.95
CA PHE A 112 -15.13 -11.03 -11.87
C PHE A 112 -14.08 -10.12 -12.51
N ARG A 113 -14.17 -8.84 -12.20
CA ARG A 113 -13.37 -7.79 -12.81
C ARG A 113 -12.38 -7.20 -11.82
N ALA A 114 -11.13 -7.06 -12.26
CA ALA A 114 -10.13 -6.24 -11.61
C ALA A 114 -9.65 -5.23 -12.66
N ASN A 115 -10.23 -4.05 -12.65
CA ASN A 115 -9.93 -3.01 -13.60
C ASN A 115 -8.87 -2.07 -13.04
N VAL A 116 -7.86 -1.75 -13.84
CA VAL A 116 -6.89 -0.70 -13.52
C VAL A 116 -7.63 0.62 -13.37
N ASN A 117 -7.41 1.30 -12.26
CA ASN A 117 -8.04 2.58 -12.01
C ASN A 117 -7.18 3.73 -12.58
N THR A 118 -7.48 4.10 -13.82
CA THR A 118 -6.75 5.19 -14.52
C THR A 118 -6.95 6.56 -13.87
N ALA A 119 -8.02 6.76 -13.09
CA ALA A 119 -8.21 7.98 -12.31
C ALA A 119 -7.18 8.14 -11.19
N CYS A 120 -6.49 7.04 -10.80
CA CYS A 120 -5.39 7.04 -9.86
C CYS A 120 -4.02 7.19 -10.55
N SER A 121 -3.98 7.58 -11.80
CA SER A 121 -2.74 7.62 -12.61
C SER A 121 -2.03 6.27 -12.74
N SER A 122 -2.75 5.17 -12.50
CA SER A 122 -2.23 3.81 -12.67
C SER A 122 -2.15 3.46 -14.15
N GLY A 123 -1.05 2.86 -14.56
CA GLY A 123 -0.80 2.44 -15.94
C GLY A 123 -0.66 0.92 -16.08
N ASN A 124 -1.48 0.33 -16.97
CA ASN A 124 -1.36 -1.06 -17.36
C ASN A 124 -2.03 -1.25 -18.73
N ASN A 125 -1.46 -2.10 -19.56
CA ASN A 125 -1.95 -2.31 -20.92
C ASN A 125 -3.18 -3.22 -20.98
N ASN A 126 -3.56 -3.87 -19.86
CA ASN A 126 -4.71 -4.76 -19.82
C ASN A 126 -5.36 -4.82 -18.44
N ASN A 127 -6.68 -4.99 -18.39
CA ASN A 127 -7.44 -5.30 -17.17
C ASN A 127 -7.44 -6.82 -16.91
N ALA A 128 -7.61 -7.24 -15.66
CA ALA A 128 -7.73 -8.65 -15.34
C ALA A 128 -9.19 -9.08 -15.19
N LEU A 129 -9.50 -10.26 -15.72
CA LEU A 129 -10.81 -10.87 -15.65
C LEU A 129 -10.70 -12.31 -15.15
N ALA A 130 -11.73 -12.77 -14.46
CA ALA A 130 -11.92 -14.17 -14.12
C ALA A 130 -13.38 -14.57 -14.35
N ILE A 131 -13.61 -15.86 -14.65
CA ILE A 131 -14.94 -16.42 -14.86
C ILE A 131 -15.43 -17.04 -13.57
N PHE A 132 -16.54 -16.53 -13.04
CA PHE A 132 -17.25 -17.12 -11.93
C PHE A 132 -18.46 -17.88 -12.47
N THR A 133 -18.40 -19.22 -12.36
CA THR A 133 -19.38 -20.14 -12.95
C THR A 133 -20.19 -20.83 -11.86
N TYR A 134 -21.50 -20.86 -11.98
CA TYR A 134 -22.34 -21.66 -11.09
C TYR A 134 -22.17 -23.15 -11.39
N SER A 135 -22.06 -23.98 -10.33
CA SER A 135 -21.96 -25.44 -10.50
C SER A 135 -23.16 -25.96 -11.28
N GLY A 136 -22.89 -26.84 -12.24
CA GLY A 136 -23.90 -27.33 -13.19
C GLY A 136 -24.05 -26.48 -14.46
N THR A 137 -23.38 -25.33 -14.55
CA THR A 137 -23.31 -24.52 -15.79
C THR A 137 -22.04 -24.86 -16.56
N THR A 138 -22.12 -25.01 -17.88
CA THR A 138 -20.92 -25.11 -18.74
C THR A 138 -20.14 -23.83 -18.69
N VAL A 139 -18.82 -23.93 -18.43
CA VAL A 139 -17.94 -22.77 -18.42
C VAL A 139 -17.84 -22.15 -19.82
N ALA A 140 -18.12 -20.87 -19.92
CA ALA A 140 -18.02 -20.08 -21.11
C ALA A 140 -17.69 -18.62 -20.76
N ASP A 141 -17.22 -17.86 -21.72
CA ASP A 141 -16.99 -16.42 -21.54
C ASP A 141 -18.32 -15.74 -21.19
N PRO A 142 -18.40 -15.04 -20.04
CA PRO A 142 -19.61 -14.33 -19.66
C PRO A 142 -19.99 -13.22 -20.64
N THR A 143 -21.29 -13.01 -20.79
CA THR A 143 -21.84 -11.88 -21.56
C THR A 143 -22.27 -10.71 -20.66
N THR A 144 -22.01 -10.81 -19.37
CA THR A 144 -22.37 -9.78 -18.38
C THR A 144 -21.55 -8.51 -18.58
N THR A 145 -22.16 -7.38 -18.21
CA THR A 145 -21.55 -6.04 -18.33
C THR A 145 -21.56 -5.33 -16.99
N ASN A 146 -20.67 -4.37 -16.82
CA ASN A 146 -20.64 -3.47 -15.69
C ASN A 146 -20.32 -2.04 -16.16
N THR A 147 -20.59 -1.05 -15.31
CA THR A 147 -20.17 0.34 -15.52
C THR A 147 -18.64 0.44 -15.48
N SER A 148 -18.09 1.55 -15.96
CA SER A 148 -16.67 1.83 -15.74
C SER A 148 -16.45 2.33 -14.30
N PRO A 149 -15.34 1.94 -13.63
CA PRO A 149 -14.99 2.52 -12.34
C PRO A 149 -14.65 4.00 -12.48
N SER A 150 -14.86 4.76 -11.42
CA SER A 150 -14.60 6.21 -11.38
C SER A 150 -14.02 6.63 -10.03
N GLY A 151 -13.30 7.76 -10.02
CA GLY A 151 -12.69 8.33 -8.83
C GLY A 151 -11.42 7.57 -8.40
N CYS A 152 -10.68 8.20 -7.50
CA CYS A 152 -9.46 7.62 -6.91
C CYS A 152 -9.42 7.95 -5.42
N ASN A 153 -10.24 7.27 -4.66
CA ASN A 153 -10.30 7.42 -3.20
C ASN A 153 -10.32 6.03 -2.56
N ASP A 154 -9.85 5.96 -1.33
CA ASP A 154 -10.02 4.74 -0.54
C ASP A 154 -11.49 4.40 -0.35
N GLN A 155 -11.75 3.10 -0.15
CA GLN A 155 -13.08 2.64 0.21
C GLN A 155 -13.51 3.29 1.54
N THR A 156 -14.64 3.96 1.53
CA THR A 156 -15.26 4.54 2.72
C THR A 156 -16.15 3.53 3.44
N GLY A 157 -16.57 3.84 4.68
CA GLY A 157 -17.49 2.99 5.44
C GLY A 157 -16.82 1.78 6.11
N LEU A 158 -15.50 1.74 6.19
CA LEU A 158 -14.74 0.69 6.87
C LEU A 158 -14.78 0.89 8.39
N ILE A 159 -15.91 0.59 9.02
CA ILE A 159 -16.13 0.77 10.46
C ILE A 159 -15.65 -0.50 11.18
N PRO A 160 -14.63 -0.42 12.07
CA PRO A 160 -14.16 -1.57 12.84
C PRO A 160 -15.30 -2.24 13.62
N TYR A 161 -15.33 -3.58 13.60
CA TYR A 161 -16.34 -4.36 14.32
C TYR A 161 -16.22 -4.13 15.83
N TRP A 162 -15.01 -4.17 16.37
CA TRP A 162 -14.74 -3.81 17.76
C TRP A 162 -14.38 -2.33 17.84
N LYS A 163 -15.28 -1.57 18.49
CA LYS A 163 -15.09 -0.14 18.64
C LYS A 163 -13.86 0.15 19.48
N GLN A 164 -12.98 1.01 18.97
CA GLN A 164 -11.83 1.52 19.69
C GLN A 164 -11.69 3.03 19.43
N ALA A 165 -11.66 3.81 20.51
CA ALA A 165 -11.39 5.23 20.43
C ALA A 165 -9.88 5.50 20.43
N VAL A 166 -9.50 6.56 19.73
CA VAL A 166 -8.17 7.16 19.78
C VAL A 166 -8.26 8.40 20.69
N PRO A 167 -7.36 8.63 21.64
CA PRO A 167 -7.38 9.85 22.45
C PRO A 167 -7.29 11.11 21.59
N SER A 168 -8.17 12.07 21.81
CA SER A 168 -8.18 13.34 21.06
C SER A 168 -7.55 14.51 21.82
N ASP A 169 -7.50 14.42 23.12
CA ASP A 169 -7.02 15.46 24.05
C ASP A 169 -5.53 15.78 23.89
N THR A 170 -4.74 14.79 23.51
CA THR A 170 -3.29 14.94 23.28
C THR A 170 -2.90 15.17 21.83
N PHE A 171 -3.84 15.06 20.89
CA PHE A 171 -3.55 15.15 19.44
C PHE A 171 -2.81 16.43 19.08
N ASN A 172 -3.39 17.60 19.38
CA ASN A 172 -2.84 18.90 18.96
C ASN A 172 -1.44 19.18 19.54
N SER A 173 -1.09 18.59 20.68
CA SER A 173 0.22 18.77 21.31
C SER A 173 1.27 17.76 20.84
N GLN A 174 0.85 16.66 20.22
CA GLN A 174 1.74 15.52 19.87
C GLN A 174 1.79 15.22 18.37
N VAL A 175 0.86 15.75 17.59
CA VAL A 175 0.84 15.49 16.15
C VAL A 175 2.12 15.98 15.45
N LYS A 176 2.67 15.13 14.59
CA LYS A 176 3.86 15.41 13.79
C LYS A 176 3.51 15.34 12.32
N GLU A 177 4.17 16.17 11.53
CA GLU A 177 4.03 16.19 10.09
C GLU A 177 5.15 15.37 9.43
N LEU A 178 4.79 14.70 8.34
CA LEU A 178 5.69 14.12 7.36
C LEU A 178 5.36 14.73 6.00
N SER A 179 6.15 15.71 5.61
CA SER A 179 5.96 16.42 4.33
C SER A 179 6.57 15.62 3.19
N LEU A 180 5.72 15.17 2.27
CA LEU A 180 6.11 14.45 1.07
C LEU A 180 6.52 15.43 -0.04
N VAL A 181 7.71 15.27 -0.55
CA VAL A 181 8.28 16.09 -1.62
C VAL A 181 8.81 15.21 -2.74
N LEU A 182 8.48 15.54 -3.97
CA LEU A 182 9.11 14.97 -5.16
C LEU A 182 10.30 15.84 -5.57
N ASN A 183 11.51 15.30 -5.53
CA ASN A 183 12.71 15.95 -6.03
C ASN A 183 13.17 15.27 -7.34
N ARG A 184 13.35 16.05 -8.40
CA ARG A 184 13.74 15.59 -9.74
C ARG A 184 15.19 15.93 -10.13
N GLU A 185 15.94 16.52 -9.21
CA GLU A 185 17.25 17.09 -9.54
C GLU A 185 18.41 16.44 -8.79
N GLN A 186 18.16 15.31 -8.13
CA GLN A 186 19.25 14.65 -7.42
C GLN A 186 20.21 14.00 -8.41
N VAL A 187 21.46 14.40 -8.33
CA VAL A 187 22.56 13.83 -9.11
C VAL A 187 23.19 12.70 -8.31
N THR A 188 23.32 11.54 -8.92
CA THR A 188 24.06 10.41 -8.34
C THR A 188 25.56 10.56 -8.53
N THR A 189 26.36 9.72 -7.88
CA THR A 189 27.82 9.65 -8.05
C THR A 189 28.24 9.36 -9.49
N ASN A 190 27.37 8.76 -10.29
CA ASN A 190 27.61 8.45 -11.71
C ASN A 190 27.13 9.55 -12.66
N GLY A 191 26.64 10.67 -12.14
CA GLY A 191 26.15 11.80 -12.94
C GLY A 191 24.73 11.62 -13.48
N ALA A 192 24.02 10.54 -13.14
CA ALA A 192 22.62 10.36 -13.50
C ALA A 192 21.71 11.22 -12.62
N ASN A 193 20.70 11.85 -13.21
CA ASN A 193 19.65 12.54 -12.47
C ASN A 193 18.52 11.56 -12.16
N LEU A 194 18.26 11.36 -10.89
CA LEU A 194 17.17 10.47 -10.44
C LEU A 194 15.93 11.29 -10.06
N VAL A 195 14.76 10.68 -10.27
CA VAL A 195 13.55 11.10 -9.60
C VAL A 195 13.52 10.44 -8.23
N VAL A 196 13.43 11.24 -7.16
CA VAL A 196 13.40 10.73 -5.79
C VAL A 196 12.24 11.32 -5.01
N TRP A 197 11.72 10.53 -4.08
CA TRP A 197 10.71 10.95 -3.12
C TRP A 197 11.37 11.16 -1.75
N ALA A 198 11.11 12.28 -1.14
CA ALA A 198 11.59 12.57 0.21
C ALA A 198 10.43 12.79 1.17
N LEU A 199 10.54 12.26 2.38
CA LEU A 199 9.74 12.68 3.52
C LEU A 199 10.53 13.67 4.35
N ASN A 200 9.93 14.82 4.61
CA ASN A 200 10.60 16.03 5.08
C ASN A 200 11.69 16.51 4.09
N THR A 201 12.93 16.15 4.29
CA THR A 201 14.04 16.55 3.40
C THR A 201 14.90 15.35 2.98
N THR A 202 14.51 14.15 3.36
CA THR A 202 15.38 12.98 3.21
C THR A 202 14.68 11.88 2.40
N MET A 203 15.32 11.45 1.34
CA MET A 203 15.06 10.18 0.68
C MET A 203 15.62 9.06 1.56
N ILE A 204 14.77 8.06 1.92
CA ILE A 204 15.31 6.92 2.66
C ILE A 204 16.26 6.13 1.76
N ASN A 205 17.44 5.82 2.28
CA ASN A 205 18.42 4.97 1.60
C ASN A 205 19.23 4.21 2.65
N VAL A 206 18.89 2.95 2.85
CA VAL A 206 19.50 2.06 3.83
C VAL A 206 20.59 1.23 3.16
N ALA A 207 21.78 1.15 3.76
CA ALA A 207 22.80 0.21 3.32
C ALA A 207 22.35 -1.23 3.64
N TRP A 208 22.22 -2.06 2.62
CA TRP A 208 21.66 -3.41 2.80
C TRP A 208 22.59 -4.35 3.55
N ASP A 209 23.90 -4.08 3.52
CA ASP A 209 24.91 -4.79 4.31
C ASP A 209 24.97 -4.35 5.78
N LYS A 210 24.35 -3.21 6.11
CA LYS A 210 24.28 -2.66 7.47
C LYS A 210 22.90 -2.14 7.82
N PRO A 211 21.86 -2.98 7.88
CA PRO A 211 20.50 -2.54 8.22
C PRO A 211 20.42 -2.04 9.66
N THR A 212 19.34 -1.35 10.01
CA THR A 212 19.12 -0.71 11.33
C THR A 212 19.37 -1.66 12.50
N MET A 213 18.98 -2.92 12.40
CA MET A 213 19.22 -3.92 13.45
C MET A 213 20.72 -4.18 13.69
N GLN A 214 21.60 -4.00 12.70
CA GLN A 214 23.05 -4.13 12.92
C GLN A 214 23.57 -3.01 13.84
N TYR A 215 23.04 -1.80 13.73
CA TYR A 215 23.39 -0.70 14.63
C TYR A 215 22.99 -1.03 16.09
N LEU A 216 21.86 -1.68 16.29
CA LEU A 216 21.43 -2.12 17.62
C LEU A 216 22.34 -3.22 18.19
N PHE A 217 22.77 -4.18 17.38
CA PHE A 217 23.76 -5.19 17.79
C PHE A 217 25.08 -4.54 18.17
N ASP A 218 25.53 -3.55 17.38
CA ASP A 218 26.77 -2.82 17.60
C ASP A 218 26.67 -1.81 18.77
N LYS A 219 25.48 -1.65 19.37
CA LYS A 219 25.17 -0.62 20.37
C LYS A 219 25.53 0.79 19.89
N ASN A 220 25.40 1.01 18.60
CA ASN A 220 25.69 2.28 17.93
C ASN A 220 24.38 3.03 17.66
N THR A 221 24.24 4.24 18.16
CA THR A 221 23.04 5.09 17.98
C THR A 221 23.25 6.18 16.93
N SER A 222 24.39 6.19 16.24
CA SER A 222 24.72 7.16 15.19
C SER A 222 24.25 6.62 13.83
N TYR A 223 22.95 6.68 13.58
CA TYR A 223 22.37 6.31 12.29
C TYR A 223 22.69 7.34 11.22
N PRO A 224 23.01 6.94 9.97
CA PRO A 224 23.10 7.87 8.85
C PRO A 224 21.77 8.63 8.66
N SER A 225 21.82 9.90 8.29
CA SER A 225 20.61 10.70 8.02
C SER A 225 19.72 10.08 6.94
N THR A 226 20.34 9.41 5.95
CA THR A 226 19.65 8.69 4.88
C THR A 226 18.79 7.50 5.37
N TYR A 227 18.96 7.05 6.61
CA TYR A 227 18.08 6.00 7.17
C TYR A 227 16.71 6.56 7.58
N SER A 228 16.51 7.88 7.52
CA SER A 228 15.24 8.56 7.85
C SER A 228 14.62 8.04 9.16
N MET A 229 15.50 7.92 10.20
CA MET A 229 15.13 7.30 11.48
C MET A 229 14.35 8.27 12.35
N ILE A 230 13.21 7.82 12.86
CA ILE A 230 12.37 8.50 13.85
C ILE A 230 12.32 7.62 15.10
N GLU A 231 12.94 8.08 16.19
CA GLU A 231 12.88 7.34 17.45
C GLU A 231 11.56 7.59 18.18
N LEU A 232 10.93 6.49 18.63
CA LEU A 232 9.75 6.46 19.50
C LEU A 232 10.12 5.72 20.80
N PRO A 233 10.78 6.40 21.75
CA PRO A 233 11.47 5.73 22.86
C PRO A 233 10.51 5.13 23.90
N THR A 234 9.29 5.66 24.01
CA THR A 234 8.33 5.27 25.05
C THR A 234 7.36 4.23 24.51
N GLN A 235 7.25 3.09 25.20
CA GLN A 235 6.29 2.04 24.88
C GLN A 235 4.90 2.35 25.44
N GLY A 236 3.85 1.92 24.72
CA GLY A 236 2.46 1.97 25.18
C GLY A 236 1.78 3.33 25.03
N ILE A 237 2.40 4.29 24.36
CA ILE A 237 1.80 5.61 24.13
C ILE A 237 1.19 5.73 22.72
N TRP A 238 0.22 6.62 22.58
CA TRP A 238 -0.30 7.00 21.29
C TRP A 238 0.66 7.98 20.58
N THR A 239 0.76 7.83 19.26
CA THR A 239 1.50 8.74 18.38
C THR A 239 0.63 9.12 17.18
N TYR A 240 0.76 10.37 16.72
CA TYR A 240 -0.11 10.96 15.71
C TYR A 240 0.74 11.56 14.59
N TRP A 241 0.35 11.26 13.36
CA TRP A 241 1.11 11.63 12.17
C TRP A 241 0.17 12.17 11.11
N VAL A 242 0.57 13.26 10.48
CA VAL A 242 -0.06 13.76 9.26
C VAL A 242 0.97 13.66 8.16
N VAL A 243 0.73 12.77 7.21
CA VAL A 243 1.48 12.69 5.97
C VAL A 243 0.79 13.58 4.96
N GLN A 244 1.49 14.54 4.36
CA GLN A 244 0.90 15.42 3.35
C GLN A 244 1.83 15.71 2.20
N GLU A 245 1.28 15.71 0.98
CA GLU A 245 2.02 16.07 -0.22
C GLU A 245 2.10 17.59 -0.35
N VAL A 246 3.31 18.13 -0.23
CA VAL A 246 3.57 19.58 -0.31
C VAL A 246 4.14 20.01 -1.66
N SER A 247 4.48 19.07 -2.52
CA SER A 247 4.97 19.36 -3.88
C SER A 247 3.81 19.53 -4.86
N ALA A 248 3.83 20.60 -5.62
CA ALA A 248 2.88 20.80 -6.71
C ALA A 248 3.19 19.81 -7.84
N ARG A 249 2.38 18.76 -7.98
CA ARG A 249 2.46 17.80 -9.07
C ARG A 249 1.19 17.79 -9.90
N SER A 250 1.29 17.63 -11.20
CA SER A 250 0.15 17.47 -12.10
C SER A 250 0.41 16.32 -13.08
N PRO A 251 -0.50 15.32 -13.18
CA PRO A 251 -1.63 15.09 -12.27
C PRO A 251 -1.16 14.65 -10.87
N PRO A 252 -1.93 14.93 -9.81
CA PRO A 252 -1.61 14.45 -8.47
C PRO A 252 -1.78 12.92 -8.40
N ILE A 253 -0.82 12.24 -7.79
CA ILE A 253 -0.82 10.78 -7.65
C ILE A 253 -1.11 10.43 -6.19
N PRO A 254 -2.08 9.54 -5.89
CA PRO A 254 -2.27 9.04 -4.55
C PRO A 254 -1.15 8.07 -4.17
N HIS A 255 -0.84 8.02 -2.87
CA HIS A 255 0.20 7.17 -2.31
C HIS A 255 -0.40 6.24 -1.26
N PRO A 256 -0.50 4.91 -1.50
CA PRO A 256 -0.88 3.96 -0.45
C PRO A 256 0.24 3.86 0.58
N ILE A 257 0.01 4.46 1.74
CA ILE A 257 0.96 4.46 2.87
C ILE A 257 0.74 3.21 3.70
N HIS A 258 1.80 2.42 3.86
CA HIS A 258 1.83 1.20 4.67
C HIS A 258 2.79 1.36 5.84
N LEU A 259 2.41 0.83 7.00
CA LEU A 259 3.25 0.75 8.19
C LEU A 259 3.49 -0.70 8.58
N HIS A 260 4.75 -1.10 8.64
CA HIS A 260 5.15 -2.40 9.14
C HIS A 260 4.94 -2.52 10.65
N GLY A 261 4.68 -3.72 11.11
CA GLY A 261 4.57 -4.05 12.54
C GLY A 261 3.33 -3.55 13.26
N HIS A 262 2.52 -2.72 12.63
CA HIS A 262 1.32 -2.13 13.21
C HIS A 262 0.16 -2.11 12.22
N ASP A 263 -1.04 -2.15 12.74
CA ASP A 263 -2.19 -1.55 12.13
C ASP A 263 -2.43 -0.18 12.79
N PHE A 264 -2.77 0.81 11.99
CA PHE A 264 -3.00 2.18 12.42
C PHE A 264 -4.47 2.58 12.28
N PHE A 265 -4.83 3.65 12.96
CA PHE A 265 -6.15 4.27 12.88
C PHE A 265 -6.10 5.43 11.89
N VAL A 266 -6.96 5.37 10.86
CA VAL A 266 -7.13 6.46 9.89
C VAL A 266 -8.08 7.48 10.50
N LEU A 267 -7.52 8.56 11.02
CA LEU A 267 -8.30 9.64 11.65
C LEU A 267 -9.03 10.48 10.61
N GLY A 268 -8.44 10.64 9.43
CA GLY A 268 -9.02 11.36 8.31
C GLY A 268 -8.06 11.55 7.16
N SER A 269 -8.58 11.99 6.03
CA SER A 269 -7.81 12.37 4.85
C SER A 269 -8.54 13.46 4.08
N GLY A 270 -7.81 14.21 3.26
CA GLY A 270 -8.40 15.28 2.46
C GLY A 270 -7.46 15.78 1.37
N THR A 271 -7.95 16.68 0.53
CA THR A 271 -7.16 17.36 -0.51
C THR A 271 -6.61 18.68 0.00
N GLY A 272 -5.53 19.17 -0.62
CA GLY A 272 -4.83 20.39 -0.20
C GLY A 272 -4.00 20.18 1.07
N THR A 273 -3.59 21.27 1.71
CA THR A 273 -2.71 21.25 2.89
C THR A 273 -3.52 21.23 4.17
N ALA A 274 -3.16 20.34 5.09
CA ALA A 274 -3.72 20.29 6.44
C ALA A 274 -3.09 21.38 7.32
N ASP A 275 -3.91 22.14 8.02
CA ASP A 275 -3.45 22.99 9.13
C ASP A 275 -3.50 22.20 10.43
N LEU A 276 -2.34 21.80 10.95
CA LEU A 276 -2.23 20.97 12.15
C LEU A 276 -2.83 21.61 13.40
N SER A 277 -2.97 22.94 13.43
CA SER A 277 -3.55 23.65 14.57
C SER A 277 -5.07 23.53 14.63
N THR A 278 -5.73 23.25 13.50
CA THR A 278 -7.20 23.25 13.38
C THR A 278 -7.79 21.92 12.90
N ILE A 279 -6.98 21.04 12.29
CA ILE A 279 -7.42 19.79 11.62
C ILE A 279 -8.18 18.86 12.56
N SER A 280 -7.87 18.87 13.87
CA SER A 280 -8.47 17.96 14.85
C SER A 280 -10.01 18.01 14.86
N GLY A 281 -10.60 19.16 14.53
CA GLY A 281 -12.05 19.33 14.46
C GLY A 281 -12.72 18.53 13.33
N SER A 282 -11.97 18.09 12.32
CA SER A 282 -12.48 17.30 11.18
C SER A 282 -12.13 15.81 11.27
N LEU A 283 -11.38 15.38 12.29
CA LEU A 283 -10.91 14.02 12.43
C LEU A 283 -11.87 13.13 13.24
N ASN A 284 -11.90 11.84 12.91
CA ASN A 284 -12.66 10.83 13.65
C ASN A 284 -11.78 10.16 14.70
N PHE A 285 -12.04 10.42 15.99
CA PHE A 285 -11.36 9.79 17.12
C PHE A 285 -12.21 8.71 17.82
N VAL A 286 -13.50 8.57 17.45
CA VAL A 286 -14.45 7.74 18.21
C VAL A 286 -14.38 6.26 17.81
N ASN A 287 -14.34 5.96 16.52
CA ASN A 287 -14.15 4.63 15.97
C ASN A 287 -13.61 4.77 14.54
N PRO A 288 -12.39 5.28 14.38
CA PRO A 288 -11.81 5.47 13.04
C PRO A 288 -11.57 4.13 12.35
N ALA A 289 -11.49 4.14 11.03
CA ALA A 289 -11.08 2.96 10.28
C ALA A 289 -9.69 2.50 10.75
N ARG A 290 -9.52 1.18 10.91
CA ARG A 290 -8.28 0.56 11.37
C ARG A 290 -7.75 -0.38 10.30
N ARG A 291 -6.50 -0.19 9.89
CA ARG A 291 -5.87 -0.95 8.82
C ARG A 291 -4.35 -0.69 8.82
N ASP A 292 -3.60 -1.38 7.98
CA ASP A 292 -2.15 -1.17 7.87
C ASP A 292 -1.71 -0.48 6.57
N THR A 293 -2.64 -0.24 5.65
CA THR A 293 -2.39 0.44 4.37
C THR A 293 -3.55 1.39 4.06
N ALA A 294 -3.27 2.69 3.90
CA ALA A 294 -4.29 3.71 3.56
C ALA A 294 -3.73 4.71 2.55
N SER A 295 -4.57 5.20 1.64
CA SER A 295 -4.11 6.12 0.62
C SER A 295 -4.02 7.56 1.13
N LEU A 296 -2.85 8.16 1.02
CA LEU A 296 -2.67 9.60 0.97
C LEU A 296 -3.23 10.09 -0.37
N PRO A 297 -4.27 10.93 -0.38
CA PRO A 297 -4.78 11.50 -1.64
C PRO A 297 -3.71 12.31 -2.36
N GLY A 298 -3.68 12.24 -3.68
CA GLY A 298 -2.76 13.07 -4.46
C GLY A 298 -3.00 14.57 -4.23
N GLY A 299 -1.93 15.30 -3.90
CA GLY A 299 -2.02 16.71 -3.52
C GLY A 299 -2.81 16.95 -2.23
N GLY A 300 -2.80 15.99 -1.32
CA GLY A 300 -3.60 16.04 -0.11
C GLY A 300 -2.85 15.57 1.14
N TRP A 301 -3.62 15.14 2.13
CA TRP A 301 -3.11 14.72 3.43
C TRP A 301 -3.83 13.48 3.97
N LEU A 302 -3.13 12.74 4.83
CA LEU A 302 -3.61 11.55 5.54
C LEU A 302 -3.18 11.64 7.00
N ALA A 303 -4.16 11.67 7.93
CA ALA A 303 -3.92 11.69 9.38
C ALA A 303 -4.05 10.29 9.96
N LEU A 304 -3.01 9.84 10.65
CA LEU A 304 -2.85 8.50 11.22
C LEU A 304 -2.58 8.57 12.73
N ALA A 305 -3.00 7.54 13.44
CA ALA A 305 -2.57 7.29 14.83
C ALA A 305 -2.28 5.81 15.02
N PHE A 306 -1.26 5.51 15.82
CA PHE A 306 -0.99 4.15 16.30
C PHE A 306 -0.40 4.20 17.70
N GLN A 307 -0.42 3.06 18.37
CA GLN A 307 0.14 2.92 19.73
C GLN A 307 1.49 2.22 19.62
N THR A 308 2.49 2.75 20.35
CA THR A 308 3.83 2.17 20.43
C THR A 308 3.81 0.92 21.32
N ASN A 309 3.29 -0.18 20.80
CA ASN A 309 3.10 -1.42 21.55
C ASN A 309 3.82 -2.64 20.95
N ASN A 310 4.67 -2.40 19.95
CA ASN A 310 5.44 -3.44 19.27
C ASN A 310 6.91 -2.99 19.11
N PRO A 311 7.78 -3.14 20.12
CA PRO A 311 9.17 -2.72 20.03
C PRO A 311 9.89 -3.29 18.81
N GLY A 312 10.49 -2.42 17.97
CA GLY A 312 11.12 -2.83 16.71
C GLY A 312 11.60 -1.67 15.85
N ALA A 313 12.16 -2.00 14.69
CA ALA A 313 12.46 -1.04 13.63
C ALA A 313 11.46 -1.27 12.49
N TRP A 314 10.52 -0.35 12.32
CA TRP A 314 9.37 -0.49 11.44
C TRP A 314 9.41 0.53 10.30
N LEU A 315 9.32 0.03 9.08
CA LEU A 315 9.26 0.87 7.89
C LEU A 315 7.83 1.40 7.71
N MET A 316 7.67 2.70 7.51
CA MET A 316 6.47 3.31 6.94
C MET A 316 6.80 3.85 5.56
N HIS A 317 6.06 3.42 4.53
CA HIS A 317 6.41 3.73 3.15
C HIS A 317 5.20 3.75 2.22
N CYS A 318 5.37 4.37 1.06
CA CYS A 318 4.45 4.19 -0.04
C CYS A 318 4.55 2.77 -0.59
N HIS A 319 3.42 2.09 -0.80
CA HIS A 319 3.41 0.72 -1.29
C HIS A 319 3.51 0.61 -2.82
N ILE A 320 3.57 1.73 -3.55
CA ILE A 320 3.98 1.73 -4.96
C ILE A 320 5.47 1.41 -5.00
N ALA A 321 5.84 0.28 -5.65
CA ALA A 321 7.21 -0.23 -5.62
C ALA A 321 8.22 0.78 -6.18
N TRP A 322 7.85 1.53 -7.21
CA TRP A 322 8.69 2.57 -7.79
C TRP A 322 8.98 3.70 -6.80
N HIS A 323 7.95 4.13 -6.04
CA HIS A 323 8.09 5.23 -5.09
C HIS A 323 8.96 4.87 -3.89
N ILE A 324 8.83 3.65 -3.35
CA ILE A 324 9.70 3.23 -2.25
C ILE A 324 11.14 3.00 -2.75
N SER A 325 11.33 2.44 -3.93
CA SER A 325 12.66 2.36 -4.56
C SER A 325 13.29 3.74 -4.74
N GLU A 326 12.48 4.76 -5.04
CA GLU A 326 12.89 6.15 -5.15
C GLU A 326 12.97 6.86 -3.79
N GLY A 327 12.73 6.18 -2.67
CA GLY A 327 13.00 6.66 -1.32
C GLY A 327 11.82 7.18 -0.51
N LEU A 328 10.56 6.90 -0.92
CA LEU A 328 9.38 7.33 -0.18
C LEU A 328 9.14 6.45 1.05
N GLY A 329 9.85 6.73 2.13
CA GLY A 329 9.71 6.04 3.40
C GLY A 329 10.44 6.69 4.55
N VAL A 330 10.10 6.25 5.76
CA VAL A 330 10.78 6.55 7.03
C VAL A 330 10.84 5.28 7.88
N GLN A 331 11.75 5.21 8.83
CA GLN A 331 11.81 4.14 9.82
C GLN A 331 11.40 4.67 11.19
N PHE A 332 10.48 3.97 11.85
CA PHE A 332 10.22 4.15 13.28
C PHE A 332 11.06 3.15 14.06
N LEU A 333 11.93 3.65 14.93
CA LEU A 333 12.64 2.85 15.92
C LEU A 333 11.88 2.95 17.24
N GLU A 334 11.06 1.95 17.50
CA GLU A 334 10.14 1.91 18.62
C GLU A 334 10.73 1.19 19.79
N ALA A 335 10.71 1.84 20.99
CA ALA A 335 11.09 1.27 22.28
C ALA A 335 12.35 0.40 22.18
N LYS A 336 13.42 0.94 21.60
CA LYS A 336 14.63 0.18 21.19
C LYS A 336 15.22 -0.69 22.29
N ASP A 337 15.12 -0.24 23.57
CA ASP A 337 15.64 -0.98 24.72
C ASP A 337 14.78 -2.20 25.09
N SER A 338 13.58 -2.31 24.54
CA SER A 338 12.65 -3.43 24.73
C SER A 338 12.61 -4.39 23.55
N ILE A 339 13.41 -4.16 22.50
CA ILE A 339 13.44 -5.01 21.31
C ILE A 339 14.02 -6.39 21.66
N THR A 340 13.27 -7.45 21.37
CA THR A 340 13.80 -8.80 21.41
C THR A 340 14.71 -9.01 20.19
N MET A 341 16.02 -9.02 20.43
CA MET A 341 17.00 -9.14 19.35
C MET A 341 16.95 -10.55 18.73
N PRO A 342 16.99 -10.67 17.39
CA PRO A 342 17.09 -11.97 16.72
C PRO A 342 18.45 -12.65 17.02
N ASP A 343 18.60 -13.92 16.61
CA ASP A 343 19.89 -14.61 16.72
C ASP A 343 20.97 -13.85 15.94
N GLN A 344 21.98 -13.36 16.64
CA GLN A 344 23.03 -12.52 16.07
C GLN A 344 23.86 -13.25 15.02
N THR A 345 24.09 -14.56 15.22
CA THR A 345 24.89 -15.36 14.28
C THR A 345 24.14 -15.52 12.96
N ALA A 346 22.86 -15.88 13.01
CA ALA A 346 22.02 -16.01 11.82
C ALA A 346 21.90 -14.68 11.07
N PHE A 347 21.69 -13.59 11.81
CA PHE A 347 21.60 -12.24 11.24
C PHE A 347 22.91 -11.83 10.55
N SER A 348 24.04 -11.93 11.25
CA SER A 348 25.37 -11.57 10.73
C SER A 348 25.76 -12.42 9.51
N ASN A 349 25.39 -13.71 9.50
CA ASN A 349 25.61 -14.59 8.35
C ASN A 349 24.83 -14.11 7.11
N THR A 350 23.60 -13.62 7.31
CA THR A 350 22.80 -13.06 6.21
C THR A 350 23.44 -11.79 5.65
N CYS A 351 23.86 -10.87 6.49
CA CYS A 351 24.57 -9.65 6.08
C CYS A 351 25.90 -9.98 5.36
N SER A 352 26.65 -10.98 5.85
CA SER A 352 27.90 -11.40 5.21
C SER A 352 27.68 -12.01 3.82
N LYS A 353 26.62 -12.80 3.65
CA LYS A 353 26.23 -13.32 2.32
C LYS A 353 25.85 -12.22 1.36
N TRP A 354 25.09 -11.24 1.84
CA TRP A 354 24.76 -10.06 1.03
C TRP A 354 26.02 -9.32 0.60
N LYS A 355 26.92 -9.02 1.52
CA LYS A 355 28.19 -8.33 1.24
C LYS A 355 29.04 -9.04 0.18
N SER A 356 29.09 -10.37 0.24
CA SER A 356 29.77 -11.19 -0.76
C SER A 356 29.10 -11.13 -2.14
N PHE A 357 27.77 -11.06 -2.19
CA PHE A 357 27.00 -10.90 -3.43
C PHE A 357 27.16 -9.49 -4.00
N GLU A 358 27.04 -8.46 -3.16
CA GLU A 358 27.12 -7.05 -3.53
C GLU A 358 28.41 -6.71 -4.27
N ALA A 359 29.55 -7.31 -3.87
CA ALA A 359 30.84 -7.14 -4.54
C ALA A 359 30.81 -7.55 -6.03
N ASN A 360 29.83 -8.32 -6.47
CA ASN A 360 29.70 -8.84 -7.83
C ASN A 360 28.33 -8.49 -8.46
N MET A 361 27.61 -7.51 -7.91
CA MET A 361 26.31 -7.09 -8.47
C MET A 361 26.48 -6.57 -9.90
N PRO A 362 25.52 -6.87 -10.80
CA PRO A 362 25.56 -6.42 -12.17
C PRO A 362 25.35 -4.90 -12.34
N TYR A 363 24.84 -4.22 -11.31
CA TYR A 363 24.66 -2.78 -11.28
C TYR A 363 24.89 -2.21 -9.89
N ALA A 364 25.41 -0.97 -9.83
CA ALA A 364 25.50 -0.22 -8.60
C ALA A 364 24.10 0.17 -8.09
N LYS A 365 23.94 0.25 -6.77
CA LYS A 365 22.73 0.79 -6.14
C LYS A 365 22.78 2.33 -6.28
N GLU A 366 21.85 2.91 -7.02
CA GLU A 366 21.77 4.33 -7.32
C GLU A 366 20.66 5.05 -6.51
N ASP A 367 19.60 4.33 -6.18
CA ASP A 367 18.43 4.82 -5.43
C ASP A 367 18.31 4.15 -4.06
N SER A 368 17.16 4.28 -3.41
CA SER A 368 16.87 3.60 -2.16
C SER A 368 16.92 2.08 -2.30
N GLY A 369 16.41 1.55 -3.40
CA GLY A 369 16.34 0.12 -3.70
C GLY A 369 15.49 -0.71 -2.73
N LEU A 370 14.65 -0.09 -1.90
CA LEU A 370 13.79 -0.75 -0.92
C LEU A 370 12.56 -1.37 -1.57
#